data_0ffbb5953b2fdec37d4731b3b9d9c98c
#
_entry.id   0ffbb5953b2fdec37d4731b3b9d9c98c
#
_cell.length_a   1.000
_cell.length_b   1.000
_cell.length_c   1.000
_cell.angle_alpha   90.00
_cell.angle_beta   90.00
_cell.angle_gamma   90.00
#
_symmetry.space_group_name_H-M   'P 1'
#
loop_
_entity.id
_entity.type
_entity.pdbx_description
1 polymer ?
#
loop_
_entity_poly.entity_id
_entity_poly.type
_entity_poly.pdbx_seq_one_letter_code
_entity_poly.pdbx_strand_id
1 'polypeptide(L)'
;MTSRSNPVEIPGWTHIYSGKVRDLYVPNEERFDATGLTVNDDAELRAGSVMVVASDRISAFDRILPTEIPDKGKILTQMSLWWFEQLKQVPNHVLSTDVPDVVAGRAMICRSLNMFPVECIVRGYLTGSGLAVYNQTGEIAGVKLPAGLVDGSRLETPIFTPTGKAEVGEHDELVTREELYAEVGQPVGERLEELSLSLYTTAEKIAREQGIILADTKMEFGTDSYRGEITLGDEVLTPDSSRFWDAQQYEPGRAQPSFDKQYVRDWLRSPEAGWDGSDNVPHLPEEVVEKTRARYVEAYERLTGTKF
;
A
#
# COMPACT_ATOMS: atom_id res chain seq x y z
N MET A 1 -18.46 -2.72 18.10
CA MET A 1 -18.65 -2.84 16.64
C MET A 1 -18.43 -1.45 16.07
N THR A 2 -17.25 -1.16 15.54
CA THR A 2 -16.96 0.10 14.85
C THR A 2 -17.80 0.14 13.59
N SER A 3 -18.60 1.20 13.43
CA SER A 3 -19.41 1.46 12.25
C SER A 3 -18.48 1.59 11.04
N ARG A 4 -18.31 0.52 10.28
CA ARG A 4 -17.72 0.62 8.94
C ARG A 4 -18.67 1.49 8.12
N SER A 5 -18.17 2.52 7.45
CA SER A 5 -18.95 3.20 6.41
C SER A 5 -19.42 2.13 5.42
N ASN A 6 -20.70 2.14 5.08
CA ASN A 6 -21.23 1.19 4.10
C ASN A 6 -20.52 1.41 2.77
N PRO A 7 -20.19 0.32 2.04
CA PRO A 7 -19.65 0.43 0.69
C PRO A 7 -20.56 1.29 -0.18
N VAL A 8 -19.97 2.09 -1.06
CA VAL A 8 -20.72 2.96 -1.99
C VAL A 8 -21.50 2.08 -2.98
N GLU A 9 -22.79 2.38 -3.19
CA GLU A 9 -23.57 1.73 -4.26
C GLU A 9 -23.09 2.26 -5.61
N ILE A 10 -22.67 1.36 -6.49
CA ILE A 10 -22.14 1.69 -7.83
C ILE A 10 -22.99 1.01 -8.89
N PRO A 11 -23.71 1.80 -9.74
CA PRO A 11 -24.52 1.22 -10.80
C PRO A 11 -23.72 0.30 -11.73
N GLY A 12 -24.22 -0.91 -11.94
CA GLY A 12 -23.58 -1.92 -12.79
C GLY A 12 -22.44 -2.69 -12.15
N TRP A 13 -22.22 -2.53 -10.83
CA TRP A 13 -21.17 -3.22 -10.07
C TRP A 13 -21.73 -3.79 -8.77
N THR A 14 -21.27 -4.98 -8.42
CA THR A 14 -21.60 -5.66 -7.14
C THR A 14 -20.43 -5.59 -6.21
N HIS A 15 -20.64 -5.07 -4.99
CA HIS A 15 -19.65 -5.11 -3.92
C HIS A 15 -19.42 -6.56 -3.47
N ILE A 16 -18.13 -6.98 -3.37
CA ILE A 16 -17.76 -8.33 -2.97
C ILE A 16 -16.89 -8.39 -1.72
N TYR A 17 -16.15 -7.32 -1.41
CA TYR A 17 -15.22 -7.32 -0.28
C TYR A 17 -14.90 -5.91 0.22
N SER A 18 -14.78 -5.77 1.53
CA SER A 18 -14.25 -4.56 2.18
C SER A 18 -13.00 -4.89 2.99
N GLY A 19 -11.86 -4.37 2.55
CA GLY A 19 -10.62 -4.36 3.30
C GLY A 19 -10.57 -3.25 4.36
N LYS A 20 -9.40 -3.03 4.94
CA LYS A 20 -9.20 -1.96 5.94
C LYS A 20 -9.49 -0.57 5.35
N VAL A 21 -9.08 -0.32 4.10
CA VAL A 21 -9.15 1.01 3.45
C VAL A 21 -9.62 0.97 1.99
N ARG A 22 -9.93 -0.19 1.43
CA ARG A 22 -10.41 -0.37 0.06
C ARG A 22 -11.61 -1.29 0.02
N ASP A 23 -12.45 -1.07 -0.99
CA ASP A 23 -13.60 -1.90 -1.30
C ASP A 23 -13.46 -2.46 -2.71
N LEU A 24 -13.84 -3.72 -2.91
CA LEU A 24 -13.75 -4.42 -4.18
C LEU A 24 -15.13 -4.69 -4.76
N TYR A 25 -15.24 -4.49 -6.06
CA TYR A 25 -16.47 -4.69 -6.82
C TYR A 25 -16.20 -5.49 -8.08
N VAL A 26 -17.17 -6.29 -8.49
CA VAL A 26 -17.15 -7.00 -9.77
C VAL A 26 -18.30 -6.49 -10.67
N PRO A 27 -18.15 -6.56 -11.99
CA PRO A 27 -19.23 -6.19 -12.91
C PRO A 27 -20.47 -7.08 -12.68
N ASN A 28 -21.68 -6.51 -12.76
CA ASN A 28 -22.90 -7.28 -12.69
C ASN A 28 -23.01 -8.19 -13.93
N GLU A 29 -23.45 -9.46 -13.72
CA GLU A 29 -23.63 -10.45 -14.79
C GLU A 29 -24.73 -10.05 -15.80
N GLU A 30 -25.67 -9.19 -15.40
CA GLU A 30 -26.83 -8.76 -16.22
C GLU A 30 -26.47 -7.96 -17.50
N ARG A 31 -25.19 -7.74 -17.78
CA ARG A 31 -24.73 -7.06 -19.00
C ARG A 31 -24.39 -7.98 -20.16
N PHE A 32 -24.66 -9.25 -20.04
CA PHE A 32 -24.64 -10.16 -21.16
C PHE A 32 -26.00 -10.08 -21.89
N ASP A 33 -25.97 -9.90 -23.21
CA ASP A 33 -27.19 -10.00 -24.00
C ASP A 33 -27.74 -11.45 -23.98
N ALA A 34 -28.96 -11.65 -24.52
CA ALA A 34 -29.59 -12.96 -24.56
C ALA A 34 -28.81 -14.02 -25.38
N THR A 35 -27.71 -13.65 -26.03
CA THR A 35 -26.79 -14.54 -26.78
C THR A 35 -25.53 -14.85 -26.00
N GLY A 36 -25.35 -14.25 -24.80
CA GLY A 36 -24.13 -14.41 -24.00
C GLY A 36 -22.94 -13.62 -24.53
N LEU A 37 -23.14 -12.74 -25.48
CA LEU A 37 -22.13 -11.82 -26.01
C LEU A 37 -22.24 -10.48 -25.31
N THR A 38 -21.09 -9.92 -24.92
CA THR A 38 -21.06 -8.58 -24.34
C THR A 38 -21.36 -7.52 -25.41
N VAL A 39 -22.23 -6.57 -25.07
CA VAL A 39 -22.71 -5.52 -25.99
C VAL A 39 -21.65 -4.46 -26.34
N ASN A 40 -20.40 -4.61 -25.87
CA ASN A 40 -19.28 -3.70 -26.16
C ASN A 40 -17.99 -4.47 -26.43
N ASP A 41 -17.15 -3.93 -27.29
CA ASP A 41 -15.84 -4.44 -27.72
C ASP A 41 -14.79 -4.68 -26.59
N ASP A 42 -15.16 -4.41 -25.34
CA ASP A 42 -14.30 -4.56 -24.14
C ASP A 42 -14.56 -5.89 -23.38
N ALA A 43 -14.88 -6.97 -24.07
CA ALA A 43 -15.17 -8.28 -23.44
C ALA A 43 -13.98 -8.81 -22.59
N GLU A 44 -12.75 -8.54 -23.03
CA GLU A 44 -11.54 -8.87 -22.24
C GLU A 44 -11.43 -8.07 -20.93
N LEU A 45 -11.95 -6.84 -20.92
CA LEU A 45 -11.95 -5.96 -19.75
C LEU A 45 -12.92 -6.42 -18.65
N ARG A 46 -13.92 -7.25 -18.98
CA ARG A 46 -14.99 -7.64 -18.03
C ARG A 46 -14.82 -9.03 -17.46
N ALA A 47 -14.32 -9.98 -18.24
CA ALA A 47 -14.03 -11.33 -17.74
C ALA A 47 -12.77 -11.28 -16.88
N GLY A 48 -12.93 -11.38 -15.55
CA GLY A 48 -11.81 -11.40 -14.61
C GLY A 48 -11.30 -10.01 -14.22
N SER A 49 -12.12 -8.96 -14.35
CA SER A 49 -11.81 -7.62 -13.81
C SER A 49 -12.41 -7.39 -12.43
N VAL A 50 -11.76 -6.54 -11.66
CA VAL A 50 -12.20 -6.06 -10.36
C VAL A 50 -12.03 -4.54 -10.30
N MET A 51 -13.04 -3.83 -9.82
CA MET A 51 -12.87 -2.41 -9.51
C MET A 51 -12.42 -2.28 -8.07
N VAL A 52 -11.28 -1.61 -7.88
CA VAL A 52 -10.71 -1.28 -6.58
C VAL A 52 -11.07 0.15 -6.26
N VAL A 53 -11.81 0.36 -5.17
CA VAL A 53 -12.25 1.67 -4.71
C VAL A 53 -11.56 2.02 -3.40
N ALA A 54 -10.71 3.02 -3.39
CA ALA A 54 -10.08 3.52 -2.18
C ALA A 54 -11.06 4.39 -1.39
N SER A 55 -11.17 4.13 -0.10
CA SER A 55 -11.98 4.91 0.84
C SER A 55 -11.14 5.95 1.57
N ASP A 56 -11.82 6.85 2.28
CA ASP A 56 -11.17 7.82 3.15
C ASP A 56 -10.88 7.24 4.55
N ARG A 57 -11.21 5.95 4.78
CA ARG A 57 -10.84 5.22 5.99
C ARG A 57 -9.32 5.20 6.18
N ILE A 58 -8.88 5.32 7.41
CA ILE A 58 -7.47 5.17 7.78
C ILE A 58 -7.33 4.04 8.81
N SER A 59 -6.26 3.29 8.70
CA SER A 59 -5.92 2.24 9.65
C SER A 59 -4.54 2.47 10.25
N ALA A 60 -4.41 2.22 11.55
CA ALA A 60 -3.14 2.23 12.27
C ALA A 60 -3.16 1.12 13.33
N PHE A 61 -2.02 0.47 13.57
CA PHE A 61 -1.89 -0.64 14.53
C PHE A 61 -2.93 -1.74 14.29
N ASP A 62 -3.15 -2.10 13.00
CA ASP A 62 -4.12 -3.09 12.50
C ASP A 62 -5.59 -2.80 12.83
N ARG A 63 -5.89 -1.59 13.30
CA ARG A 63 -7.24 -1.12 13.58
C ARG A 63 -7.69 -0.08 12.56
N ILE A 64 -8.95 -0.17 12.12
CA ILE A 64 -9.60 0.89 11.35
C ILE A 64 -10.05 1.95 12.35
N LEU A 65 -9.66 3.21 12.10
CA LEU A 65 -10.05 4.31 12.93
C LEU A 65 -11.51 4.72 12.66
N PRO A 66 -12.23 5.21 13.67
CA PRO A 66 -13.61 5.69 13.47
C PRO A 66 -13.69 7.04 12.73
N THR A 67 -12.54 7.71 12.54
CA THR A 67 -12.43 8.99 11.82
C THR A 67 -11.79 8.77 10.47
N GLU A 68 -12.39 9.31 9.41
CA GLU A 68 -11.87 9.29 8.05
C GLU A 68 -10.96 10.50 7.78
N ILE A 69 -10.06 10.38 6.81
CA ILE A 69 -9.23 11.49 6.31
C ILE A 69 -9.80 11.93 4.97
N PRO A 70 -10.36 13.14 4.86
CA PRO A 70 -10.97 13.64 3.62
C PRO A 70 -9.99 13.57 2.44
N ASP A 71 -10.50 13.17 1.28
CA ASP A 71 -9.76 13.01 0.01
C ASP A 71 -8.67 11.91 0.00
N LYS A 72 -8.44 11.21 1.12
CA LYS A 72 -7.41 10.18 1.21
C LYS A 72 -7.51 9.16 0.07
N GLY A 73 -8.70 8.64 -0.19
CA GLY A 73 -8.92 7.67 -1.27
C GLY A 73 -8.52 8.21 -2.63
N LYS A 74 -8.82 9.47 -2.93
CA LYS A 74 -8.41 10.12 -4.18
C LYS A 74 -6.90 10.30 -4.27
N ILE A 75 -6.29 10.83 -3.22
CA ILE A 75 -4.83 11.08 -3.18
C ILE A 75 -4.06 9.77 -3.42
N LEU A 76 -4.42 8.69 -2.69
CA LEU A 76 -3.73 7.41 -2.80
C LEU A 76 -3.91 6.77 -4.18
N THR A 77 -5.13 6.80 -4.74
CA THR A 77 -5.38 6.26 -6.08
C THR A 77 -4.60 7.02 -7.15
N GLN A 78 -4.65 8.36 -7.13
CA GLN A 78 -3.92 9.17 -8.09
C GLN A 78 -2.39 8.99 -7.98
N MET A 79 -1.89 8.84 -6.76
CA MET A 79 -0.47 8.56 -6.52
C MET A 79 -0.08 7.17 -7.05
N SER A 80 -0.87 6.12 -6.78
CA SER A 80 -0.61 4.79 -7.33
C SER A 80 -0.63 4.78 -8.85
N LEU A 81 -1.60 5.44 -9.48
CA LEU A 81 -1.69 5.54 -10.95
C LEU A 81 -0.46 6.22 -11.54
N TRP A 82 -0.02 7.33 -10.92
CA TRP A 82 1.19 8.01 -11.34
C TRP A 82 2.42 7.10 -11.22
N TRP A 83 2.57 6.35 -10.12
CA TRP A 83 3.67 5.41 -9.95
C TRP A 83 3.63 4.26 -10.95
N PHE A 84 2.47 3.70 -11.28
CA PHE A 84 2.35 2.67 -12.32
C PHE A 84 2.84 3.17 -13.69
N GLU A 85 2.70 4.45 -13.97
CA GLU A 85 3.26 5.05 -15.19
C GLU A 85 4.79 5.23 -15.14
N GLN A 86 5.37 5.43 -13.96
CA GLN A 86 6.82 5.55 -13.80
C GLN A 86 7.53 4.18 -13.79
N LEU A 87 6.86 3.14 -13.31
CA LEU A 87 7.42 1.81 -13.03
C LEU A 87 7.11 0.80 -14.15
N LYS A 88 7.36 1.16 -15.41
CA LYS A 88 7.03 0.34 -16.59
C LYS A 88 7.86 -0.95 -16.76
N GLN A 89 8.88 -1.16 -15.93
CA GLN A 89 9.71 -2.36 -15.96
C GLN A 89 9.00 -3.61 -15.42
N VAL A 90 7.85 -3.44 -14.75
CA VAL A 90 7.02 -4.53 -14.24
C VAL A 90 5.59 -4.30 -14.71
N PRO A 91 4.90 -5.33 -15.24
CA PRO A 91 3.48 -5.20 -15.55
C PRO A 91 2.69 -4.92 -14.29
N ASN A 92 1.64 -4.10 -14.40
CA ASN A 92 0.71 -3.84 -13.33
C ASN A 92 -0.72 -4.25 -13.72
N HIS A 93 -1.58 -4.30 -12.75
CA HIS A 93 -2.94 -4.82 -12.90
C HIS A 93 -3.96 -3.80 -13.44
N VAL A 94 -3.61 -2.54 -13.62
CA VAL A 94 -4.55 -1.51 -14.05
C VAL A 94 -4.97 -1.72 -15.51
N LEU A 95 -6.27 -1.80 -15.75
CA LEU A 95 -6.89 -1.92 -17.07
C LEU A 95 -7.48 -0.60 -17.53
N SER A 96 -8.18 0.11 -16.64
CA SER A 96 -8.85 1.38 -16.98
C SER A 96 -9.01 2.28 -15.74
N THR A 97 -9.02 3.58 -16.00
CA THR A 97 -9.43 4.62 -15.04
C THR A 97 -10.78 5.23 -15.39
N ASP A 98 -11.43 4.72 -16.43
CA ASP A 98 -12.80 5.08 -16.79
C ASP A 98 -13.78 4.35 -15.88
N VAL A 99 -14.14 5.01 -14.78
CA VAL A 99 -14.96 4.48 -13.70
C VAL A 99 -16.23 5.34 -13.54
N PRO A 100 -17.31 4.80 -12.93
CA PRO A 100 -18.51 5.59 -12.64
C PRO A 100 -18.22 6.86 -11.83
N ASP A 101 -18.93 7.95 -12.13
CA ASP A 101 -18.74 9.28 -11.52
C ASP A 101 -18.75 9.26 -9.98
N VAL A 102 -19.56 8.37 -9.38
CA VAL A 102 -19.69 8.27 -7.91
C VAL A 102 -18.38 7.87 -7.22
N VAL A 103 -17.45 7.25 -7.95
CA VAL A 103 -16.12 6.85 -7.48
C VAL A 103 -14.97 7.46 -8.28
N ALA A 104 -15.26 8.49 -9.07
CA ALA A 104 -14.27 9.16 -9.90
C ALA A 104 -13.09 9.66 -9.08
N GLY A 105 -11.88 9.40 -9.57
CA GLY A 105 -10.62 9.81 -8.97
C GLY A 105 -10.14 8.94 -7.80
N ARG A 106 -10.99 8.05 -7.25
CA ARG A 106 -10.65 7.13 -6.14
C ARG A 106 -10.78 5.65 -6.49
N ALA A 107 -11.04 5.33 -7.74
CA ALA A 107 -11.21 3.96 -8.20
C ALA A 107 -10.39 3.69 -9.45
N MET A 108 -10.08 2.42 -9.68
CA MET A 108 -9.46 1.89 -10.87
C MET A 108 -10.02 0.52 -11.18
N ILE A 109 -10.23 0.22 -12.46
CA ILE A 109 -10.59 -1.11 -12.94
C ILE A 109 -9.30 -1.88 -13.17
N CYS A 110 -9.17 -3.01 -12.51
CA CYS A 110 -7.96 -3.80 -12.49
C CYS A 110 -8.23 -5.21 -13.00
N ARG A 111 -7.21 -5.85 -13.52
CA ARG A 111 -7.21 -7.28 -13.75
C ARG A 111 -7.29 -8.02 -12.41
N SER A 112 -8.14 -9.02 -12.32
CA SER A 112 -8.16 -9.92 -11.17
C SER A 112 -6.90 -10.78 -11.20
N LEU A 113 -6.14 -10.76 -10.13
CA LEU A 113 -4.91 -11.52 -9.97
C LEU A 113 -5.08 -12.61 -8.92
N ASN A 114 -4.45 -13.76 -9.15
CA ASN A 114 -4.18 -14.72 -8.10
C ASN A 114 -3.03 -14.18 -7.24
N MET A 115 -3.38 -13.46 -6.17
CA MET A 115 -2.40 -12.80 -5.31
C MET A 115 -1.54 -13.81 -4.56
N PHE A 116 -0.23 -13.57 -4.50
CA PHE A 116 0.65 -14.33 -3.63
C PHE A 116 0.33 -14.03 -2.15
N PRO A 117 0.41 -15.04 -1.26
CA PRO A 117 0.07 -14.88 0.16
C PRO A 117 1.20 -14.22 0.96
N VAL A 118 1.94 -13.32 0.33
CA VAL A 118 3.07 -12.60 0.92
C VAL A 118 3.02 -11.11 0.57
N GLU A 119 3.48 -10.29 1.50
CA GLU A 119 3.75 -8.88 1.27
C GLU A 119 5.25 -8.69 1.03
N CYS A 120 5.59 -8.07 -0.09
CA CYS A 120 6.97 -7.83 -0.50
C CYS A 120 7.43 -6.49 0.05
N ILE A 121 8.20 -6.51 1.14
CA ILE A 121 8.70 -5.29 1.79
C ILE A 121 10.16 -5.09 1.43
N VAL A 122 10.51 -3.89 0.96
CA VAL A 122 11.89 -3.47 0.75
C VAL A 122 12.21 -2.30 1.69
N ARG A 123 13.36 -2.39 2.35
CA ARG A 123 13.85 -1.37 3.26
C ARG A 123 15.20 -0.84 2.79
N GLY A 124 15.28 0.46 2.54
CA GLY A 124 16.54 1.17 2.31
C GLY A 124 17.03 1.90 3.56
N TYR A 125 16.16 2.00 4.56
CA TYR A 125 16.45 2.61 5.85
C TYR A 125 15.89 1.74 6.98
N LEU A 126 16.57 1.78 8.13
CA LEU A 126 16.16 1.05 9.31
C LEU A 126 15.21 1.88 10.17
N THR A 127 13.97 1.46 10.29
CA THR A 127 12.96 2.15 11.11
C THR A 127 11.77 1.23 11.43
N GLY A 128 10.86 1.70 12.28
CA GLY A 128 9.61 1.02 12.60
C GLY A 128 9.80 -0.41 13.12
N SER A 129 9.00 -1.36 12.60
CA SER A 129 9.07 -2.77 13.00
C SER A 129 10.44 -3.40 12.70
N GLY A 130 11.07 -3.02 11.56
CA GLY A 130 12.40 -3.50 11.21
C GLY A 130 13.46 -3.10 12.26
N LEU A 131 13.43 -1.86 12.75
CA LEU A 131 14.32 -1.41 13.83
C LEU A 131 14.05 -2.19 15.13
N ALA A 132 12.80 -2.44 15.46
CA ALA A 132 12.45 -3.19 16.67
C ALA A 132 13.02 -4.62 16.63
N VAL A 133 12.93 -5.30 15.49
CA VAL A 133 13.51 -6.65 15.30
C VAL A 133 15.03 -6.59 15.32
N TYR A 134 15.64 -5.67 14.58
CA TYR A 134 17.09 -5.48 14.57
C TYR A 134 17.67 -5.26 15.97
N ASN A 135 17.04 -4.45 16.80
CA ASN A 135 17.49 -4.19 18.18
C ASN A 135 17.47 -5.44 19.07
N GLN A 136 16.69 -6.45 18.72
CA GLN A 136 16.61 -7.71 19.47
C GLN A 136 17.57 -8.77 18.95
N THR A 137 17.74 -8.85 17.62
CA THR A 137 18.37 -9.98 16.96
C THR A 137 19.63 -9.63 16.17
N GLY A 138 19.81 -8.35 15.79
CA GLY A 138 20.86 -7.91 14.86
C GLY A 138 20.57 -8.23 13.39
N GLU A 139 19.40 -8.80 13.09
CA GLU A 139 19.01 -9.19 11.73
C GLU A 139 17.52 -8.90 11.46
N ILE A 140 17.10 -8.92 10.21
CA ILE A 140 15.70 -8.80 9.79
C ILE A 140 15.43 -9.83 8.69
N ALA A 141 14.43 -10.70 8.88
CA ALA A 141 14.08 -11.76 7.91
C ALA A 141 15.31 -12.61 7.49
N GLY A 142 16.20 -12.92 8.43
CA GLY A 142 17.45 -13.67 8.19
C GLY A 142 18.59 -12.84 7.55
N VAL A 143 18.39 -11.56 7.27
CA VAL A 143 19.43 -10.66 6.76
C VAL A 143 20.17 -10.01 7.92
N LYS A 144 21.43 -10.38 8.15
CA LYS A 144 22.29 -9.78 9.17
C LYS A 144 22.68 -8.36 8.80
N LEU A 145 22.59 -7.46 9.76
CA LEU A 145 22.93 -6.04 9.58
C LEU A 145 24.13 -5.65 10.46
N PRO A 146 24.90 -4.62 10.06
CA PRO A 146 25.99 -4.09 10.86
C PRO A 146 25.51 -3.63 12.24
N ALA A 147 26.38 -3.76 13.26
CA ALA A 147 26.09 -3.24 14.59
C ALA A 147 26.11 -1.71 14.62
N GLY A 148 25.32 -1.11 15.52
CA GLY A 148 25.32 0.34 15.77
C GLY A 148 24.39 1.15 14.86
N LEU A 149 23.52 0.50 14.09
CA LEU A 149 22.46 1.20 13.36
C LEU A 149 21.41 1.75 14.35
N VAL A 150 20.91 2.93 14.04
CA VAL A 150 19.90 3.66 14.81
C VAL A 150 18.67 3.92 13.97
N ASP A 151 17.60 4.46 14.56
CA ASP A 151 16.41 4.84 13.81
C ASP A 151 16.74 5.82 12.67
N GLY A 152 16.23 5.53 11.48
CA GLY A 152 16.54 6.30 10.28
C GLY A 152 17.92 6.00 9.66
N SER A 153 18.73 5.08 10.16
CA SER A 153 19.99 4.71 9.51
C SER A 153 19.76 4.23 8.09
N ARG A 154 20.47 4.80 7.13
CA ARG A 154 20.48 4.32 5.74
C ARG A 154 21.25 2.99 5.68
N LEU A 155 20.66 2.02 5.01
CA LEU A 155 21.33 0.75 4.75
C LEU A 155 22.30 0.90 3.56
N GLU A 156 23.40 0.17 3.58
CA GLU A 156 24.38 0.18 2.48
C GLU A 156 23.75 -0.26 1.17
N THR A 157 22.94 -1.31 1.22
CA THR A 157 22.08 -1.78 0.15
C THR A 157 20.66 -1.99 0.67
N PRO A 158 19.62 -1.70 -0.15
CA PRO A 158 18.25 -2.06 0.23
C PRO A 158 18.13 -3.57 0.48
N ILE A 159 17.33 -3.94 1.47
CA ILE A 159 17.09 -5.33 1.83
C ILE A 159 15.63 -5.71 1.58
N PHE A 160 15.42 -6.95 1.14
CA PHE A 160 14.10 -7.54 0.98
C PHE A 160 13.72 -8.29 2.26
N THR A 161 12.60 -7.92 2.88
CA THR A 161 12.15 -8.43 4.18
C THR A 161 10.65 -8.73 4.13
N PRO A 162 10.25 -9.81 3.44
CA PRO A 162 8.84 -10.12 3.23
C PRO A 162 8.12 -10.46 4.52
N THR A 163 6.78 -10.32 4.50
CA THR A 163 5.89 -10.79 5.55
C THR A 163 4.85 -11.75 4.97
N GLY A 164 4.47 -12.76 5.73
CA GLY A 164 3.28 -13.54 5.43
C GLY A 164 2.02 -12.68 5.64
N LYS A 165 0.96 -12.96 4.88
CA LYS A 165 -0.35 -12.35 5.12
C LYS A 165 -1.04 -13.10 6.24
N ALA A 166 -1.16 -12.47 7.41
CA ALA A 166 -1.91 -13.00 8.53
C ALA A 166 -3.44 -12.94 8.26
N GLU A 167 -4.20 -13.77 8.97
CA GLU A 167 -5.64 -13.66 8.98
C GLU A 167 -6.10 -12.31 9.56
N VAL A 168 -7.32 -11.89 9.20
CA VAL A 168 -7.85 -10.59 9.62
C VAL A 168 -7.90 -10.52 11.14
N GLY A 169 -7.06 -9.67 11.73
CA GLY A 169 -6.95 -9.45 13.17
C GLY A 169 -5.65 -9.95 13.80
N GLU A 170 -4.83 -10.65 13.05
CA GLU A 170 -3.47 -11.04 13.43
C GLU A 170 -2.43 -10.08 12.83
N HIS A 171 -1.20 -10.14 13.34
CA HIS A 171 -0.08 -9.34 12.80
C HIS A 171 0.65 -10.10 11.70
N ASP A 172 1.00 -9.40 10.62
CA ASP A 172 1.85 -9.93 9.58
C ASP A 172 3.25 -10.23 10.15
N GLU A 173 3.67 -11.49 10.09
CA GLU A 173 4.97 -11.94 10.60
C GLU A 173 6.03 -11.88 9.51
N LEU A 174 7.24 -11.45 9.89
CA LEU A 174 8.40 -11.53 8.99
C LEU A 174 8.67 -12.98 8.62
N VAL A 175 8.89 -13.24 7.34
CA VAL A 175 9.27 -14.55 6.83
C VAL A 175 10.69 -14.49 6.24
N THR A 176 11.44 -15.57 6.44
CA THR A 176 12.77 -15.76 5.83
C THR A 176 12.63 -16.10 4.35
N ARG A 177 13.74 -16.08 3.60
CA ARG A 177 13.75 -16.56 2.21
C ARG A 177 13.34 -18.02 2.10
N GLU A 178 13.77 -18.85 3.02
CA GLU A 178 13.44 -20.28 3.05
C GLU A 178 11.95 -20.49 3.24
N GLU A 179 11.32 -19.76 4.14
CA GLU A 179 9.86 -19.78 4.36
C GLU A 179 9.10 -19.25 3.15
N LEU A 180 9.54 -18.13 2.56
CA LEU A 180 8.98 -17.61 1.31
C LEU A 180 9.04 -18.66 0.19
N TYR A 181 10.20 -19.33 0.02
CA TYR A 181 10.37 -20.34 -1.02
C TYR A 181 9.52 -21.60 -0.78
N ALA A 182 9.28 -21.94 0.48
CA ALA A 182 8.37 -23.02 0.82
C ALA A 182 6.92 -22.69 0.46
N GLU A 183 6.52 -21.42 0.60
CA GLU A 183 5.16 -20.96 0.34
C GLU A 183 4.87 -20.78 -1.18
N VAL A 184 5.75 -20.10 -1.92
CA VAL A 184 5.50 -19.72 -3.32
C VAL A 184 6.34 -20.48 -4.33
N GLY A 185 7.29 -21.30 -3.89
CA GLY A 185 8.31 -21.93 -4.73
C GLY A 185 9.53 -21.04 -4.96
N GLN A 186 10.72 -21.63 -4.97
CA GLN A 186 11.99 -20.88 -5.08
C GLN A 186 12.06 -19.96 -6.31
N PRO A 187 11.71 -20.38 -7.56
CA PRO A 187 11.79 -19.50 -8.72
C PRO A 187 10.89 -18.27 -8.61
N VAL A 188 9.70 -18.42 -8.01
CA VAL A 188 8.78 -17.31 -7.79
C VAL A 188 9.31 -16.39 -6.69
N GLY A 189 9.78 -16.95 -5.57
CA GLY A 189 10.32 -16.17 -4.46
C GLY A 189 11.54 -15.33 -4.87
N GLU A 190 12.48 -15.90 -5.64
CA GLU A 190 13.63 -15.18 -6.21
C GLU A 190 13.18 -14.05 -7.13
N ARG A 191 12.15 -14.30 -7.95
CA ARG A 191 11.62 -13.27 -8.87
C ARG A 191 10.90 -12.16 -8.14
N LEU A 192 10.14 -12.46 -7.07
CA LEU A 192 9.51 -11.44 -6.22
C LEU A 192 10.54 -10.54 -5.56
N GLU A 193 11.63 -11.11 -5.03
CA GLU A 193 12.74 -10.34 -4.45
C GLU A 193 13.38 -9.42 -5.51
N GLU A 194 13.75 -9.96 -6.67
CA GLU A 194 14.36 -9.20 -7.77
C GLU A 194 13.48 -8.03 -8.22
N LEU A 195 12.20 -8.29 -8.47
CA LEU A 195 11.25 -7.26 -8.89
C LEU A 195 11.08 -6.18 -7.82
N SER A 196 10.94 -6.59 -6.56
CA SER A 196 10.75 -5.67 -5.44
C SER A 196 11.94 -4.73 -5.25
N LEU A 197 13.16 -5.27 -5.28
CA LEU A 197 14.40 -4.48 -5.18
C LEU A 197 14.58 -3.53 -6.37
N SER A 198 14.26 -3.99 -7.58
CA SER A 198 14.32 -3.16 -8.79
C SER A 198 13.32 -2.00 -8.74
N LEU A 199 12.07 -2.28 -8.35
CA LEU A 199 11.01 -1.26 -8.20
C LEU A 199 11.39 -0.23 -7.13
N TYR A 200 11.84 -0.71 -5.95
CA TYR A 200 12.28 0.16 -4.87
C TYR A 200 13.41 1.09 -5.30
N THR A 201 14.45 0.54 -5.96
CA THR A 201 15.62 1.31 -6.38
C THR A 201 15.23 2.42 -7.38
N THR A 202 14.34 2.09 -8.31
CA THR A 202 13.82 3.07 -9.28
C THR A 202 12.99 4.14 -8.57
N ALA A 203 12.09 3.74 -7.69
CA ALA A 203 11.21 4.65 -6.98
C ALA A 203 11.98 5.56 -5.99
N GLU A 204 12.98 5.01 -5.27
CA GLU A 204 13.83 5.79 -4.35
C GLU A 204 14.58 6.89 -5.09
N LYS A 205 15.11 6.57 -6.27
CA LYS A 205 15.78 7.58 -7.11
C LYS A 205 14.83 8.70 -7.54
N ILE A 206 13.65 8.35 -8.05
CA ILE A 206 12.63 9.33 -8.47
C ILE A 206 12.19 10.20 -7.28
N ALA A 207 11.87 9.59 -6.14
CA ALA A 207 11.45 10.32 -4.94
C ALA A 207 12.55 11.27 -4.43
N ARG A 208 13.79 10.82 -4.44
CA ARG A 208 14.94 11.63 -4.00
C ARG A 208 15.16 12.86 -4.86
N GLU A 209 14.95 12.77 -6.18
CA GLU A 209 15.00 13.91 -7.09
C GLU A 209 13.94 14.97 -6.76
N GLN A 210 12.85 14.56 -6.09
CA GLN A 210 11.79 15.44 -5.59
C GLN A 210 11.98 15.84 -4.10
N GLY A 211 13.15 15.59 -3.52
CA GLY A 211 13.46 15.93 -2.12
C GLY A 211 12.77 15.03 -1.10
N ILE A 212 12.36 13.83 -1.51
CA ILE A 212 11.69 12.84 -0.67
C ILE A 212 12.57 11.60 -0.54
N ILE A 213 12.71 11.10 0.68
CA ILE A 213 13.32 9.80 0.98
C ILE A 213 12.21 8.75 1.04
N LEU A 214 12.34 7.70 0.23
CA LEU A 214 11.56 6.47 0.37
C LEU A 214 12.30 5.54 1.32
N ALA A 215 11.86 5.47 2.59
CA ALA A 215 12.55 4.68 3.60
C ALA A 215 12.30 3.18 3.46
N ASP A 216 11.06 2.81 3.28
CA ASP A 216 10.62 1.46 2.97
C ASP A 216 9.31 1.48 2.18
N THR A 217 8.98 0.38 1.57
CA THR A 217 7.70 0.19 0.88
C THR A 217 7.26 -1.26 0.94
N LYS A 218 5.94 -1.44 0.96
CA LYS A 218 5.25 -2.71 0.82
C LYS A 218 4.63 -2.79 -0.58
N MET A 219 4.86 -3.89 -1.27
CA MET A 219 4.30 -4.19 -2.57
C MET A 219 3.61 -5.55 -2.55
N GLU A 220 2.58 -5.69 -3.35
CA GLU A 220 1.85 -6.95 -3.49
C GLU A 220 1.84 -7.38 -4.95
N PHE A 221 2.04 -8.66 -5.17
CA PHE A 221 2.08 -9.25 -6.50
C PHE A 221 1.10 -10.41 -6.61
N GLY A 222 0.69 -10.69 -7.83
CA GLY A 222 -0.09 -11.86 -8.16
C GLY A 222 0.24 -12.35 -9.57
N THR A 223 -0.38 -13.44 -9.97
CA THR A 223 -0.31 -13.93 -11.33
C THR A 223 -1.58 -13.62 -12.08
N ASP A 224 -1.43 -13.15 -13.31
CA ASP A 224 -2.51 -13.08 -14.27
C ASP A 224 -2.90 -14.50 -14.72
N SER A 225 -4.16 -14.86 -14.53
CA SER A 225 -4.68 -16.19 -14.87
C SER A 225 -4.53 -16.55 -16.36
N TYR A 226 -4.41 -15.54 -17.24
CA TYR A 226 -4.29 -15.74 -18.68
C TYR A 226 -2.83 -15.85 -19.16
N ARG A 227 -1.93 -15.07 -18.57
CA ARG A 227 -0.53 -14.97 -19.00
C ARG A 227 0.44 -15.69 -18.09
N GLY A 228 0.04 -15.99 -16.85
CA GLY A 228 0.92 -16.56 -15.84
C GLY A 228 2.07 -15.64 -15.43
N GLU A 229 2.02 -14.35 -15.81
CA GLU A 229 3.06 -13.36 -15.55
C GLU A 229 2.90 -12.77 -14.16
N ILE A 230 4.02 -12.62 -13.43
CA ILE A 230 4.02 -11.92 -12.13
C ILE A 230 3.73 -10.45 -12.38
N THR A 231 2.64 -9.97 -11.81
CA THR A 231 2.08 -8.64 -12.03
C THR A 231 1.97 -7.91 -10.70
N LEU A 232 2.37 -6.65 -10.69
CA LEU A 232 2.23 -5.75 -9.53
C LEU A 232 0.75 -5.40 -9.36
N GLY A 233 0.23 -5.68 -8.16
CA GLY A 233 -1.16 -5.45 -7.80
C GLY A 233 -1.31 -4.44 -6.67
N ASP A 234 -2.53 -4.28 -6.20
CA ASP A 234 -2.92 -3.39 -5.10
C ASP A 234 -2.50 -1.93 -5.31
N GLU A 235 -2.33 -1.17 -4.25
CA GLU A 235 -1.71 0.16 -4.30
C GLU A 235 -0.18 0.05 -4.31
N VAL A 236 0.48 1.04 -4.87
CA VAL A 236 1.94 1.09 -4.90
C VAL A 236 2.46 2.45 -4.47
N LEU A 237 3.45 2.44 -3.57
CA LEU A 237 4.23 3.63 -3.20
C LEU A 237 3.34 4.82 -2.75
N THR A 238 2.36 4.52 -1.92
CA THR A 238 1.49 5.51 -1.28
C THR A 238 1.92 5.75 0.17
N PRO A 239 1.47 6.83 0.81
CA PRO A 239 1.67 7.04 2.25
C PRO A 239 1.09 5.94 3.15
N ASP A 240 0.24 5.04 2.62
CA ASP A 240 -0.29 3.90 3.35
C ASP A 240 0.62 2.67 3.26
N SER A 241 1.25 2.44 2.11
CA SER A 241 2.14 1.31 1.85
C SER A 241 3.63 1.64 2.04
N SER A 242 4.00 2.91 2.21
CA SER A 242 5.38 3.38 2.20
C SER A 242 5.64 4.43 3.28
N ARG A 243 6.91 4.54 3.71
CA ARG A 243 7.39 5.66 4.52
C ARG A 243 8.11 6.65 3.65
N PHE A 244 7.56 7.86 3.56
CA PHE A 244 8.14 8.99 2.87
C PHE A 244 8.61 10.05 3.87
N TRP A 245 9.89 10.44 3.80
CA TRP A 245 10.47 11.44 4.69
C TRP A 245 10.94 12.66 3.92
N ASP A 246 10.94 13.81 4.58
CA ASP A 246 11.52 15.03 4.04
C ASP A 246 13.06 14.92 4.02
N ALA A 247 13.65 14.90 2.81
CA ALA A 247 15.09 14.76 2.65
C ALA A 247 15.88 15.95 3.24
N GLN A 248 15.27 17.14 3.33
CA GLN A 248 15.92 18.32 3.88
C GLN A 248 16.02 18.29 5.41
N GLN A 249 15.12 17.57 6.06
CA GLN A 249 15.04 17.47 7.52
C GLN A 249 15.50 16.13 8.06
N TYR A 250 15.97 15.24 7.17
CA TYR A 250 16.41 13.90 7.53
C TYR A 250 17.67 13.95 8.41
N GLU A 251 17.61 13.23 9.54
CA GLU A 251 18.73 13.06 10.47
C GLU A 251 18.63 11.70 11.19
N PRO A 252 19.59 10.80 11.02
CA PRO A 252 19.58 9.51 11.72
C PRO A 252 19.60 9.67 13.24
N GLY A 253 18.99 8.75 13.96
CA GLY A 253 18.94 8.71 15.43
C GLY A 253 17.77 9.45 16.04
N ARG A 254 16.87 10.00 15.23
CA ARG A 254 15.61 10.62 15.70
C ARG A 254 14.42 10.24 14.82
N ALA A 255 13.20 10.51 15.31
CA ALA A 255 11.99 10.41 14.51
C ALA A 255 12.05 11.35 13.30
N GLN A 256 11.70 10.84 12.11
CA GLN A 256 11.80 11.61 10.87
C GLN A 256 10.51 12.38 10.60
N PRO A 257 10.59 13.64 10.11
CA PRO A 257 9.44 14.32 9.52
C PRO A 257 8.91 13.51 8.32
N SER A 258 7.68 13.06 8.43
CA SER A 258 7.08 12.07 7.54
C SER A 258 5.86 12.62 6.82
N PHE A 259 5.61 12.13 5.61
CA PHE A 259 4.42 12.40 4.80
C PHE A 259 3.39 11.26 4.85
N ASP A 260 3.59 10.29 5.73
CA ASP A 260 2.75 9.10 5.90
C ASP A 260 1.91 9.15 7.19
N LYS A 261 1.36 8.00 7.58
CA LYS A 261 0.53 7.82 8.79
C LYS A 261 1.26 8.02 10.12
N GLN A 262 2.55 8.37 10.13
CA GLN A 262 3.31 8.46 11.39
C GLN A 262 2.72 9.50 12.33
N TYR A 263 2.21 10.62 11.81
CA TYR A 263 1.56 11.64 12.62
C TYR A 263 0.33 11.10 13.38
N VAL A 264 -0.48 10.28 12.72
CA VAL A 264 -1.62 9.60 13.36
C VAL A 264 -1.15 8.59 14.41
N ARG A 265 -0.10 7.80 14.08
CA ARG A 265 0.47 6.83 15.02
C ARG A 265 1.04 7.49 16.26
N ASP A 266 1.72 8.62 16.10
CA ASP A 266 2.32 9.39 17.20
C ASP A 266 1.23 9.96 18.10
N TRP A 267 0.17 10.53 17.52
CA TRP A 267 -0.96 11.00 18.29
C TRP A 267 -1.64 9.85 19.06
N LEU A 268 -1.91 8.72 18.43
CA LEU A 268 -2.51 7.56 19.09
C LEU A 268 -1.68 7.04 20.28
N ARG A 269 -0.38 7.22 20.26
CA ARG A 269 0.55 6.85 21.36
C ARG A 269 0.70 7.95 22.40
N SER A 270 0.18 9.15 22.14
CA SER A 270 0.31 10.26 23.05
C SER A 270 -0.62 10.10 24.27
N PRO A 271 -0.30 10.72 25.41
CA PRO A 271 -1.20 10.76 26.57
C PRO A 271 -2.56 11.41 26.27
N GLU A 272 -2.61 12.30 25.29
CA GLU A 272 -3.84 13.02 24.87
C GLU A 272 -4.86 12.09 24.24
N ALA A 273 -4.43 11.07 23.49
CA ALA A 273 -5.31 10.07 22.92
C ALA A 273 -5.94 9.17 23.97
N GLY A 274 -5.24 8.93 25.09
CA GLY A 274 -5.69 8.05 26.16
C GLY A 274 -5.97 6.62 25.72
N TRP A 275 -5.41 6.20 24.57
CA TRP A 275 -5.66 4.89 23.98
C TRP A 275 -4.76 3.83 24.58
N ASP A 276 -5.34 2.74 25.02
CA ASP A 276 -4.66 1.60 25.65
C ASP A 276 -4.26 0.49 24.66
N GLY A 277 -4.43 0.71 23.33
CA GLY A 277 -4.17 -0.30 22.30
C GLY A 277 -5.34 -1.27 22.05
N SER A 278 -6.47 -1.09 22.73
CA SER A 278 -7.67 -1.91 22.56
C SER A 278 -8.38 -1.67 21.22
N ASP A 279 -9.43 -2.46 20.95
CA ASP A 279 -10.28 -2.30 19.77
C ASP A 279 -11.10 -1.00 19.77
N ASN A 280 -11.20 -0.32 20.91
CA ASN A 280 -11.91 0.94 21.03
C ASN A 280 -10.97 2.12 20.72
N VAL A 281 -10.70 2.31 19.41
CA VAL A 281 -9.82 3.38 18.94
C VAL A 281 -10.51 4.74 19.09
N PRO A 282 -9.84 5.77 19.65
CA PRO A 282 -10.43 7.10 19.80
C PRO A 282 -10.62 7.80 18.45
N HIS A 283 -11.58 8.74 18.41
CA HIS A 283 -11.72 9.65 17.28
C HIS A 283 -10.52 10.59 17.18
N LEU A 284 -10.04 10.81 15.95
CA LEU A 284 -8.99 11.79 15.72
C LEU A 284 -9.53 13.21 15.90
N PRO A 285 -8.81 14.10 16.59
CA PRO A 285 -9.10 15.53 16.59
C PRO A 285 -9.02 16.12 15.17
N GLU A 286 -9.81 17.17 14.92
CA GLU A 286 -9.84 17.86 13.63
C GLU A 286 -8.44 18.31 13.17
N GLU A 287 -7.62 18.83 14.08
CA GLU A 287 -6.23 19.22 13.79
C GLU A 287 -5.39 18.05 13.30
N VAL A 288 -5.58 16.83 13.85
CA VAL A 288 -4.84 15.64 13.41
C VAL A 288 -5.31 15.21 12.01
N VAL A 289 -6.62 15.29 11.75
CA VAL A 289 -7.21 15.00 10.44
C VAL A 289 -6.66 15.96 9.37
N GLU A 290 -6.72 17.27 9.63
CA GLU A 290 -6.25 18.30 8.70
C GLU A 290 -4.75 18.17 8.40
N LYS A 291 -3.93 17.99 9.43
CA LYS A 291 -2.47 17.80 9.26
C LYS A 291 -2.14 16.52 8.48
N THR A 292 -2.85 15.44 8.75
CA THR A 292 -2.65 14.17 8.03
C THR A 292 -3.00 14.35 6.55
N ARG A 293 -4.17 14.95 6.26
CA ARG A 293 -4.55 15.27 4.88
C ARG A 293 -3.52 16.16 4.19
N ALA A 294 -3.08 17.23 4.86
CA ALA A 294 -2.09 18.15 4.31
C ALA A 294 -0.77 17.44 3.95
N ARG A 295 -0.31 16.49 4.79
CA ARG A 295 0.89 15.69 4.52
C ARG A 295 0.71 14.78 3.30
N TYR A 296 -0.45 14.17 3.12
CA TYR A 296 -0.73 13.32 1.95
C TYR A 296 -0.78 14.16 0.67
N VAL A 297 -1.43 15.33 0.71
CA VAL A 297 -1.44 16.28 -0.42
C VAL A 297 -0.01 16.74 -0.74
N GLU A 298 0.77 17.11 0.26
CA GLU A 298 2.15 17.56 0.07
C GLU A 298 3.01 16.46 -0.58
N ALA A 299 2.89 15.20 -0.13
CA ALA A 299 3.59 14.08 -0.76
C ALA A 299 3.20 13.92 -2.23
N TYR A 300 1.89 13.95 -2.53
CA TYR A 300 1.38 13.86 -3.89
C TYR A 300 1.93 14.98 -4.78
N GLU A 301 1.81 16.23 -4.34
CA GLU A 301 2.23 17.40 -5.13
C GLU A 301 3.75 17.42 -5.35
N ARG A 302 4.56 17.06 -4.35
CA ARG A 302 6.01 16.98 -4.50
C ARG A 302 6.43 15.87 -5.46
N LEU A 303 5.86 14.66 -5.31
CA LEU A 303 6.22 13.52 -6.15
C LEU A 303 5.79 13.72 -7.60
N THR A 304 4.57 14.18 -7.82
CA THR A 304 3.98 14.24 -9.18
C THR A 304 4.25 15.55 -9.89
N GLY A 305 4.59 16.61 -9.15
CA GLY A 305 4.67 17.98 -9.66
C GLY A 305 3.30 18.59 -10.03
N THR A 306 2.20 17.92 -9.69
CA THR A 306 0.82 18.32 -10.02
C THR A 306 0.09 18.77 -8.76
N LYS A 307 -0.69 19.84 -8.85
CA LYS A 307 -1.57 20.28 -7.76
C LYS A 307 -2.76 19.32 -7.61
N PHE A 308 -3.09 18.99 -6.35
CA PHE A 308 -4.25 18.15 -6.00
C PHE A 308 -5.56 18.94 -5.97
#